data_627ffb7a6e252f817205d9d78fd93e3e
#
_entry.id   627ffb7a6e252f817205d9d78fd93e3e
#
_cell.length_a   1.000
_cell.length_b   1.000
_cell.length_c   1.000
_cell.angle_alpha   90.00
_cell.angle_beta   90.00
_cell.angle_gamma   90.00
#
_symmetry.space_group_name_H-M   'P 1'
#
loop_
_entity.id
_entity.type
_entity.pdbx_description
1 polymer ?
#
loop_
_entity_poly.entity_id
_entity_poly.type
_entity_poly.pdbx_seq_one_letter_code
_entity_poly.pdbx_strand_id
1 'polypeptide(L)'
;MLARVFRPTFLDVFNLSNLELGTLFSTYGIVAFLSYIFGGVLADKFSPKKLLSFSLIFTSLGGFYMMSYPSYFSLQLLYAYWGFTTVFLFWAPMIKATSIIGGLNKQGKTFSFLDAGRGIVASSIGLLGVLIFSFVVVGDISNSTLEEKQDAFRYVIGASSTIVFLIGVIVYISLNIKIKNIAKIGDFRDMKNLAKTKSILLIGLIILTAYMGYKITDVYSLYASEIMLFDEIEAARIGAYQQYLRPLACISIAFFADKSGNINIIIGGFVIMLIGAILFASGIVVAGLNSLFILSLFIVANGTYIIRGLYFSILRDGGIPLSLSGTAIGIVSIIGYTPDIFATPLYGFFIDTYEGIKGHQLVYLTLALSSLVGIYVSLKFKKLNKL
;
A
#
# COMPACT_ATOMS: atom_id res chain seq x y z
N MET A 1 1.64 -4.30 7.56
CA MET A 1 2.73 -4.94 6.82
C MET A 1 2.85 -6.42 7.18
N LEU A 2 2.95 -6.80 8.45
CA LEU A 2 3.08 -8.20 8.87
C LEU A 2 1.96 -9.09 8.32
N ALA A 3 0.69 -8.68 8.46
CA ALA A 3 -0.46 -9.40 7.89
C ALA A 3 -0.48 -9.50 6.35
N ARG A 4 0.43 -8.84 5.64
CA ARG A 4 0.62 -8.99 4.19
C ARG A 4 1.72 -10.01 3.88
N VAL A 5 2.81 -9.94 4.62
CA VAL A 5 3.97 -10.83 4.43
C VAL A 5 3.67 -12.23 4.95
N PHE A 6 3.12 -12.30 6.15
CA PHE A 6 2.80 -13.55 6.87
C PHE A 6 1.30 -13.81 6.91
N ARG A 7 0.59 -13.67 5.78
CA ARG A 7 -0.88 -13.77 5.83
C ARG A 7 -1.38 -15.12 6.34
N PRO A 8 -0.87 -16.27 5.86
CA PRO A 8 -1.28 -17.57 6.41
C PRO A 8 -1.05 -17.64 7.92
N THR A 9 0.19 -17.41 8.36
CA THR A 9 0.55 -17.42 9.78
C THR A 9 -0.28 -16.44 10.60
N PHE A 10 -0.56 -15.23 10.06
CA PHE A 10 -1.37 -14.22 10.74
C PHE A 10 -2.81 -14.71 10.98
N LEU A 11 -3.41 -15.35 9.98
CA LEU A 11 -4.75 -15.94 10.11
C LEU A 11 -4.76 -17.03 11.19
N ASP A 12 -3.77 -17.92 11.16
CA ASP A 12 -3.65 -19.04 12.11
C ASP A 12 -3.46 -18.54 13.54
N VAL A 13 -2.45 -17.69 13.80
CA VAL A 13 -2.08 -17.28 15.17
C VAL A 13 -3.12 -16.39 15.84
N PHE A 14 -3.90 -15.64 15.07
CA PHE A 14 -5.01 -14.83 15.59
C PHE A 14 -6.37 -15.52 15.44
N ASN A 15 -6.42 -16.74 14.88
CA ASN A 15 -7.62 -17.51 14.60
C ASN A 15 -8.68 -16.68 13.85
N LEU A 16 -8.29 -16.15 12.68
CA LEU A 16 -9.13 -15.27 11.86
C LEU A 16 -9.44 -15.91 10.51
N SER A 17 -10.65 -15.69 10.03
CA SER A 17 -10.98 -15.89 8.62
C SER A 17 -10.38 -14.77 7.74
N ASN A 18 -10.36 -14.98 6.43
CA ASN A 18 -9.91 -13.96 5.47
C ASN A 18 -10.84 -12.74 5.48
N LEU A 19 -12.14 -12.95 5.66
CA LEU A 19 -13.14 -11.88 5.79
C LEU A 19 -12.90 -11.05 7.05
N GLU A 20 -12.64 -11.70 8.19
CA GLU A 20 -12.34 -11.01 9.45
C GLU A 20 -11.08 -10.16 9.33
N LEU A 21 -10.00 -10.70 8.77
CA LEU A 21 -8.79 -9.90 8.48
C LEU A 21 -9.11 -8.76 7.51
N GLY A 22 -9.94 -9.00 6.50
CA GLY A 22 -10.43 -7.98 5.58
C GLY A 22 -11.16 -6.85 6.30
N THR A 23 -12.00 -7.16 7.27
CA THR A 23 -12.74 -6.14 8.07
C THR A 23 -11.83 -5.36 9.01
N LEU A 24 -10.74 -5.95 9.54
CA LEU A 24 -9.69 -5.22 10.24
C LEU A 24 -9.07 -4.14 9.34
N PHE A 25 -8.69 -4.50 8.10
CA PHE A 25 -8.18 -3.55 7.12
C PHE A 25 -9.22 -2.49 6.73
N SER A 26 -10.51 -2.85 6.66
CA SER A 26 -11.60 -1.91 6.41
C SER A 26 -11.73 -0.89 7.54
N THR A 27 -11.66 -1.32 8.79
CA THR A 27 -11.66 -0.44 9.96
C THR A 27 -10.50 0.56 9.93
N TYR A 28 -9.29 0.08 9.61
CA TYR A 28 -8.14 0.94 9.31
C TYR A 28 -8.47 1.95 8.20
N GLY A 29 -9.03 1.49 7.08
CA GLY A 29 -9.35 2.30 5.91
C GLY A 29 -10.37 3.40 6.20
N ILE A 30 -11.40 3.13 6.99
CA ILE A 30 -12.43 4.11 7.41
C ILE A 30 -11.77 5.24 8.23
N VAL A 31 -10.97 4.87 9.23
CA VAL A 31 -10.28 5.87 10.08
C VAL A 31 -9.23 6.64 9.26
N ALA A 32 -8.52 5.96 8.35
CA ALA A 32 -7.58 6.58 7.43
C ALA A 32 -8.28 7.60 6.51
N PHE A 33 -9.45 7.25 5.96
CA PHE A 33 -10.25 8.14 5.11
C PHE A 33 -10.61 9.44 5.84
N LEU A 34 -11.10 9.35 7.07
CA LEU A 34 -11.39 10.52 7.91
C LEU A 34 -10.11 11.31 8.23
N SER A 35 -9.01 10.60 8.45
CA SER A 35 -7.71 11.17 8.78
C SER A 35 -7.10 11.99 7.63
N TYR A 36 -7.37 11.63 6.37
CA TYR A 36 -6.92 12.42 5.21
C TYR A 36 -7.53 13.82 5.19
N ILE A 37 -8.79 13.97 5.63
CA ILE A 37 -9.49 15.26 5.63
C ILE A 37 -8.84 16.23 6.61
N PHE A 38 -8.51 15.78 7.80
CA PHE A 38 -8.03 16.64 8.90
C PHE A 38 -6.50 16.67 9.06
N GLY A 39 -5.80 15.63 8.60
CA GLY A 39 -4.36 15.50 8.75
C GLY A 39 -3.55 16.60 8.08
N GLY A 40 -4.06 17.15 6.96
CA GLY A 40 -3.45 18.28 6.28
C GLY A 40 -3.38 19.53 7.16
N VAL A 41 -4.47 19.86 7.85
CA VAL A 41 -4.55 21.02 8.77
C VAL A 41 -3.58 20.86 9.93
N LEU A 42 -3.45 19.63 10.47
CA LEU A 42 -2.50 19.35 11.54
C LEU A 42 -1.05 19.52 11.07
N ALA A 43 -0.74 19.00 9.87
CA ALA A 43 0.58 19.11 9.27
C ALA A 43 1.02 20.57 9.07
N ASP A 44 0.07 21.51 8.92
CA ASP A 44 0.42 22.93 8.78
C ASP A 44 0.71 23.63 10.09
N LYS A 45 0.07 23.21 11.17
CA LYS A 45 0.24 23.82 12.50
C LYS A 45 1.50 23.33 13.21
N PHE A 46 1.94 22.11 12.95
CA PHE A 46 3.04 21.47 13.68
C PHE A 46 4.21 21.14 12.76
N SER A 47 5.42 21.03 13.33
CA SER A 47 6.59 20.64 12.56
C SER A 47 6.50 19.19 12.11
N PRO A 48 6.84 18.87 10.86
CA PRO A 48 6.86 17.49 10.36
C PRO A 48 7.69 16.55 11.24
N LYS A 49 8.80 17.04 11.78
CA LYS A 49 9.68 16.30 12.71
C LYS A 49 8.90 15.72 13.89
N LYS A 50 8.14 16.56 14.60
CA LYS A 50 7.38 16.12 15.79
C LYS A 50 6.28 15.14 15.42
N LEU A 51 5.50 15.46 14.37
CA LEU A 51 4.39 14.62 13.96
C LEU A 51 4.85 13.25 13.46
N LEU A 52 5.89 13.20 12.65
CA LEU A 52 6.46 11.93 12.15
C LEU A 52 7.02 11.07 13.29
N SER A 53 7.76 11.68 14.22
CA SER A 53 8.32 10.97 15.35
C SER A 53 7.22 10.41 16.26
N PHE A 54 6.25 11.22 16.68
CA PHE A 54 5.14 10.75 17.51
C PHE A 54 4.30 9.69 16.82
N SER A 55 4.05 9.84 15.51
CA SER A 55 3.36 8.81 14.73
C SER A 55 4.06 7.46 14.82
N LEU A 56 5.37 7.41 14.56
CA LEU A 56 6.13 6.16 14.60
C LEU A 56 6.15 5.54 15.99
N ILE A 57 6.38 6.37 17.03
CA ILE A 57 6.38 5.90 18.43
C ILE A 57 4.99 5.34 18.79
N PHE A 58 3.91 6.07 18.54
CA PHE A 58 2.57 5.58 18.84
C PHE A 58 2.20 4.34 18.03
N THR A 59 2.55 4.31 16.74
CA THR A 59 2.33 3.11 15.91
C THR A 59 3.02 1.88 16.49
N SER A 60 4.24 2.03 16.99
CA SER A 60 4.99 0.93 17.60
C SER A 60 4.38 0.43 18.92
N LEU A 61 3.78 1.32 19.72
CA LEU A 61 3.05 0.92 20.94
C LEU A 61 1.89 -0.03 20.61
N GLY A 62 1.17 0.24 19.52
CA GLY A 62 0.16 -0.69 19.01
C GLY A 62 0.74 -2.03 18.60
N GLY A 63 1.95 -2.05 18.04
CA GLY A 63 2.65 -3.29 17.72
C GLY A 63 3.03 -4.10 18.97
N PHE A 64 3.54 -3.45 20.02
CA PHE A 64 3.79 -4.12 21.30
C PHE A 64 2.51 -4.68 21.93
N TYR A 65 1.39 -3.95 21.83
CA TYR A 65 0.09 -4.48 22.26
C TYR A 65 -0.32 -5.72 21.45
N MET A 66 -0.08 -5.75 20.14
CA MET A 66 -0.40 -6.90 19.30
C MET A 66 0.32 -8.19 19.72
N MET A 67 1.49 -8.11 20.40
CA MET A 67 2.22 -9.28 20.93
C MET A 67 1.43 -10.06 21.98
N SER A 68 0.42 -9.46 22.61
CA SER A 68 -0.44 -10.14 23.60
C SER A 68 -1.53 -11.00 22.94
N TYR A 69 -1.59 -11.09 21.62
CA TYR A 69 -2.63 -11.79 20.86
C TYR A 69 -4.05 -11.38 21.29
N PRO A 70 -4.39 -10.09 21.16
CA PRO A 70 -5.66 -9.58 21.63
C PRO A 70 -6.84 -10.16 20.83
N SER A 71 -8.03 -10.13 21.44
CA SER A 71 -9.27 -10.59 20.80
C SER A 71 -9.57 -9.84 19.51
N TYR A 72 -10.43 -10.42 18.66
CA TYR A 72 -10.83 -9.82 17.39
C TYR A 72 -11.34 -8.37 17.53
N PHE A 73 -12.19 -8.10 18.54
CA PHE A 73 -12.67 -6.74 18.78
C PHE A 73 -11.52 -5.79 19.15
N SER A 74 -10.59 -6.24 19.97
CA SER A 74 -9.40 -5.45 20.34
C SER A 74 -8.48 -5.22 19.15
N LEU A 75 -8.38 -6.19 18.22
CA LEU A 75 -7.69 -6.00 16.94
C LEU A 75 -8.38 -4.96 16.07
N GLN A 76 -9.71 -4.93 16.01
CA GLN A 76 -10.44 -3.87 15.28
C GLN A 76 -10.10 -2.48 15.83
N LEU A 77 -10.09 -2.32 17.16
CA LEU A 77 -9.69 -1.05 17.78
C LEU A 77 -8.23 -0.70 17.49
N LEU A 78 -7.34 -1.70 17.49
CA LEU A 78 -5.93 -1.53 17.14
C LEU A 78 -5.75 -1.08 15.68
N TYR A 79 -6.50 -1.66 14.74
CA TYR A 79 -6.46 -1.25 13.34
C TYR A 79 -7.04 0.16 13.15
N ALA A 80 -8.10 0.53 13.87
CA ALA A 80 -8.59 1.91 13.92
C ALA A 80 -7.51 2.87 14.45
N TYR A 81 -6.85 2.50 15.55
CA TYR A 81 -5.73 3.25 16.12
C TYR A 81 -4.58 3.43 15.11
N TRP A 82 -4.22 2.38 14.36
CA TRP A 82 -3.21 2.51 13.31
C TRP A 82 -3.68 3.34 12.12
N GLY A 83 -4.96 3.32 11.76
CA GLY A 83 -5.53 4.24 10.77
C GLY A 83 -5.32 5.70 11.17
N PHE A 84 -5.47 6.00 12.47
CA PHE A 84 -5.19 7.33 13.01
C PHE A 84 -3.69 7.63 13.04
N THR A 85 -2.87 6.80 13.68
CA THR A 85 -1.45 7.10 13.88
C THR A 85 -0.67 7.17 12.57
N THR A 86 -0.94 6.29 11.60
CA THR A 86 -0.20 6.20 10.34
C THR A 86 -0.72 7.13 9.25
N VAL A 87 -1.94 7.65 9.36
CA VAL A 87 -2.50 8.54 8.34
C VAL A 87 -2.63 9.97 8.89
N PHE A 88 -3.32 10.16 9.99
CA PHE A 88 -3.53 11.50 10.56
C PHE A 88 -2.21 12.16 10.98
N LEU A 89 -1.34 11.43 11.69
CA LEU A 89 -0.08 11.95 12.20
C LEU A 89 1.10 11.80 11.22
N PHE A 90 1.05 10.85 10.27
CA PHE A 90 2.22 10.53 9.46
C PHE A 90 2.10 10.98 8.01
N TRP A 91 0.96 10.70 7.34
CA TRP A 91 0.87 10.84 5.89
C TRP A 91 1.08 12.29 5.43
N ALA A 92 0.28 13.22 5.90
CA ALA A 92 0.38 14.63 5.48
C ALA A 92 1.72 15.26 5.88
N PRO A 93 2.25 15.06 7.12
CA PRO A 93 3.59 15.53 7.48
C PRO A 93 4.71 14.93 6.65
N MET A 94 4.63 13.65 6.26
CA MET A 94 5.61 13.00 5.39
C MET A 94 5.62 13.63 3.99
N ILE A 95 4.46 13.82 3.38
CA ILE A 95 4.32 14.49 2.08
C ILE A 95 4.88 15.91 2.15
N LYS A 96 4.53 16.65 3.21
CA LYS A 96 5.04 18.01 3.44
C LYS A 96 6.56 18.04 3.59
N ALA A 97 7.13 17.17 4.41
CA ALA A 97 8.58 17.05 4.59
C ALA A 97 9.29 16.75 3.26
N THR A 98 8.77 15.80 2.50
CA THR A 98 9.30 15.42 1.19
C THR A 98 9.25 16.57 0.20
N SER A 99 8.14 17.32 0.17
CA SER A 99 7.97 18.50 -0.68
C SER A 99 8.96 19.60 -0.32
N ILE A 100 9.18 19.86 0.97
CA ILE A 100 10.16 20.85 1.43
C ILE A 100 11.57 20.47 1.01
N ILE A 101 11.96 19.21 1.16
CA ILE A 101 13.28 18.70 0.77
C ILE A 101 13.46 18.79 -0.76
N GLY A 102 12.44 18.50 -1.54
CA GLY A 102 12.48 18.56 -3.00
C GLY A 102 12.55 19.98 -3.57
N GLY A 103 12.10 20.96 -2.83
CA GLY A 103 11.99 22.35 -3.31
C GLY A 103 11.17 22.45 -4.59
N LEU A 104 11.28 23.57 -5.34
CA LEU A 104 10.46 23.81 -6.53
C LEU A 104 10.86 22.92 -7.74
N ASN A 105 12.11 22.51 -7.82
CA ASN A 105 12.68 21.93 -9.06
C ASN A 105 12.93 20.42 -9.00
N LYS A 106 12.81 19.77 -7.84
CA LYS A 106 13.16 18.35 -7.65
C LYS A 106 12.03 17.52 -7.04
N GLN A 107 10.77 17.98 -7.14
CA GLN A 107 9.62 17.30 -6.53
C GLN A 107 9.47 15.85 -7.00
N GLY A 108 9.43 15.62 -8.31
CA GLY A 108 9.29 14.28 -8.89
C GLY A 108 10.39 13.34 -8.40
N LYS A 109 11.66 13.78 -8.45
CA LYS A 109 12.79 12.99 -7.99
C LYS A 109 12.69 12.65 -6.51
N THR A 110 12.31 13.62 -5.67
CA THR A 110 12.23 13.41 -4.22
C THR A 110 11.09 12.48 -3.83
N PHE A 111 9.93 12.59 -4.48
CA PHE A 111 8.81 11.66 -4.26
C PHE A 111 9.13 10.23 -4.76
N SER A 112 9.84 10.11 -5.89
CA SER A 112 10.31 8.80 -6.38
C SER A 112 11.28 8.14 -5.41
N PHE A 113 12.23 8.91 -4.84
CA PHE A 113 13.12 8.39 -3.79
C PHE A 113 12.37 7.98 -2.51
N LEU A 114 11.37 8.76 -2.09
CA LEU A 114 10.53 8.39 -0.96
C LEU A 114 9.84 7.05 -1.22
N ASP A 115 9.24 6.90 -2.40
CA ASP A 115 8.47 5.70 -2.73
C ASP A 115 9.36 4.46 -2.89
N ALA A 116 10.52 4.61 -3.54
CA ALA A 116 11.53 3.56 -3.65
C ALA A 116 12.06 3.14 -2.27
N GLY A 117 12.40 4.12 -1.41
CA GLY A 117 12.85 3.86 -0.04
C GLY A 117 11.80 3.13 0.80
N ARG A 118 10.53 3.47 0.66
CA ARG A 118 9.42 2.75 1.33
C ARG A 118 9.34 1.29 0.88
N GLY A 119 9.56 1.00 -0.39
CA GLY A 119 9.63 -0.38 -0.91
C GLY A 119 10.78 -1.16 -0.30
N ILE A 120 12.00 -0.59 -0.33
CA ILE A 120 13.21 -1.23 0.22
C ILE A 120 13.02 -1.52 1.72
N VAL A 121 12.61 -0.52 2.51
CA VAL A 121 12.40 -0.69 3.97
C VAL A 121 11.33 -1.73 4.25
N ALA A 122 10.21 -1.71 3.52
CA ALA A 122 9.14 -2.69 3.71
C ALA A 122 9.63 -4.12 3.43
N SER A 123 10.37 -4.33 2.34
CA SER A 123 10.98 -5.63 2.02
C SER A 123 11.98 -6.07 3.07
N SER A 124 12.89 -5.17 3.49
CA SER A 124 13.94 -5.50 4.46
C SER A 124 13.35 -5.90 5.82
N ILE A 125 12.33 -5.19 6.30
CA ILE A 125 11.63 -5.56 7.56
C ILE A 125 10.85 -6.87 7.35
N GLY A 126 10.26 -7.09 6.18
CA GLY A 126 9.60 -8.35 5.86
C GLY A 126 10.55 -9.53 5.90
N LEU A 127 11.71 -9.43 5.24
CA LEU A 127 12.75 -10.47 5.24
C LEU A 127 13.38 -10.68 6.61
N LEU A 128 13.61 -9.61 7.37
CA LEU A 128 14.06 -9.75 8.75
C LEU A 128 13.03 -10.54 9.58
N GLY A 129 11.74 -10.27 9.39
CA GLY A 129 10.68 -11.05 10.02
C GLY A 129 10.73 -12.52 9.62
N VAL A 130 10.93 -12.82 8.33
CA VAL A 130 11.08 -14.21 7.84
C VAL A 130 12.30 -14.88 8.48
N LEU A 131 13.43 -14.18 8.56
CA LEU A 131 14.63 -14.71 9.22
C LEU A 131 14.38 -15.01 10.70
N ILE A 132 13.79 -14.08 11.46
CA ILE A 132 13.46 -14.29 12.87
C ILE A 132 12.52 -15.50 13.02
N PHE A 133 11.47 -15.57 12.21
CA PHE A 133 10.50 -16.65 12.26
C PHE A 133 11.17 -18.01 12.01
N SER A 134 12.00 -18.09 10.96
CA SER A 134 12.71 -19.31 10.61
C SER A 134 13.79 -19.76 11.60
N PHE A 135 14.34 -18.84 12.40
CA PHE A 135 15.28 -19.17 13.46
C PHE A 135 14.60 -19.71 14.72
N VAL A 136 13.38 -19.24 15.00
CA VAL A 136 12.65 -19.63 16.23
C VAL A 136 11.91 -20.96 16.03
N VAL A 137 11.33 -21.16 14.84
CA VAL A 137 10.72 -22.46 14.51
C VAL A 137 11.82 -23.44 14.13
N VAL A 138 12.10 -24.37 15.05
CA VAL A 138 13.14 -25.40 14.87
C VAL A 138 12.50 -26.63 14.22
N GLY A 139 12.93 -26.98 12.99
CA GLY A 139 12.46 -28.15 12.27
C GLY A 139 11.53 -27.83 11.11
N ASP A 140 10.69 -28.82 10.73
CA ASP A 140 9.71 -28.65 9.65
C ASP A 140 8.51 -27.84 10.14
N ILE A 141 8.30 -26.67 9.58
CA ILE A 141 7.23 -25.74 9.93
C ILE A 141 5.84 -26.36 9.73
N SER A 142 5.72 -27.28 8.79
CA SER A 142 4.46 -28.00 8.51
C SER A 142 3.98 -28.82 9.72
N ASN A 143 4.90 -29.20 10.60
CA ASN A 143 4.62 -29.96 11.82
C ASN A 143 4.60 -29.09 13.09
N SER A 144 4.80 -27.78 12.97
CA SER A 144 4.85 -26.88 14.12
C SER A 144 3.47 -26.69 14.74
N THR A 145 3.43 -26.70 16.06
CA THR A 145 2.21 -26.43 16.83
C THR A 145 1.80 -24.94 16.69
N LEU A 146 0.54 -24.64 16.99
CA LEU A 146 0.06 -23.26 17.00
C LEU A 146 0.83 -22.41 18.02
N GLU A 147 1.19 -22.97 19.17
CA GLU A 147 1.94 -22.28 20.22
C GLU A 147 3.35 -21.89 19.74
N GLU A 148 4.05 -22.82 19.05
CA GLU A 148 5.36 -22.52 18.45
C GLU A 148 5.29 -21.42 17.39
N LYS A 149 4.26 -21.44 16.54
CA LYS A 149 4.01 -20.38 15.55
C LYS A 149 3.71 -19.04 16.25
N GLN A 150 2.92 -19.04 17.30
CA GLN A 150 2.62 -17.84 18.09
C GLN A 150 3.88 -17.27 18.75
N ASP A 151 4.71 -18.10 19.33
CA ASP A 151 5.95 -17.63 19.96
C ASP A 151 6.91 -17.05 18.91
N ALA A 152 7.12 -17.75 17.80
CA ALA A 152 7.96 -17.24 16.72
C ALA A 152 7.43 -15.90 16.16
N PHE A 153 6.12 -15.82 15.94
CA PHE A 153 5.51 -14.60 15.40
C PHE A 153 5.50 -13.44 16.40
N ARG A 154 5.45 -13.73 17.70
CA ARG A 154 5.62 -12.73 18.77
C ARG A 154 6.98 -12.04 18.67
N TYR A 155 8.08 -12.77 18.40
CA TYR A 155 9.39 -12.17 18.17
C TYR A 155 9.42 -11.31 16.90
N VAL A 156 8.75 -11.73 15.83
CA VAL A 156 8.62 -10.93 14.58
C VAL A 156 7.90 -9.61 14.86
N ILE A 157 6.77 -9.65 15.56
CA ILE A 157 6.01 -8.45 15.96
C ILE A 157 6.87 -7.54 16.82
N GLY A 158 7.53 -8.10 17.84
CA GLY A 158 8.37 -7.36 18.78
C GLY A 158 9.55 -6.67 18.11
N ALA A 159 10.29 -7.39 17.26
CA ALA A 159 11.42 -6.84 16.52
C ALA A 159 10.96 -5.72 15.57
N SER A 160 9.89 -5.93 14.81
CA SER A 160 9.32 -4.92 13.91
C SER A 160 8.88 -3.67 14.68
N SER A 161 8.22 -3.83 15.83
CA SER A 161 7.76 -2.73 16.68
C SER A 161 8.92 -1.95 17.26
N THR A 162 9.97 -2.66 17.73
CA THR A 162 11.20 -2.04 18.26
C THR A 162 11.91 -1.21 17.20
N ILE A 163 12.04 -1.73 15.97
CA ILE A 163 12.64 -0.99 14.85
C ILE A 163 11.84 0.29 14.58
N VAL A 164 10.52 0.22 14.49
CA VAL A 164 9.67 1.40 14.25
C VAL A 164 9.80 2.41 15.39
N PHE A 165 9.86 1.96 16.64
CA PHE A 165 10.08 2.82 17.81
C PHE A 165 11.41 3.55 17.71
N LEU A 166 12.52 2.83 17.47
CA LEU A 166 13.86 3.39 17.35
C LEU A 166 13.95 4.39 16.20
N ILE A 167 13.34 4.09 15.05
CA ILE A 167 13.26 5.04 13.92
C ILE A 167 12.49 6.30 14.35
N GLY A 168 11.42 6.18 15.11
CA GLY A 168 10.67 7.30 15.67
C GLY A 168 11.55 8.22 16.53
N VAL A 169 12.38 7.64 17.39
CA VAL A 169 13.36 8.36 18.23
C VAL A 169 14.45 9.02 17.35
N ILE A 170 15.01 8.28 16.39
CA ILE A 170 16.02 8.82 15.46
C ILE A 170 15.46 10.01 14.67
N VAL A 171 14.23 9.92 14.16
CA VAL A 171 13.56 11.03 13.47
C VAL A 171 13.42 12.23 14.39
N TYR A 172 13.08 12.03 15.66
CA TYR A 172 13.00 13.12 16.64
C TYR A 172 14.34 13.80 16.89
N ILE A 173 15.43 13.07 16.89
CA ILE A 173 16.77 13.63 17.16
C ILE A 173 17.34 14.27 15.88
N SER A 174 17.29 13.55 14.75
CA SER A 174 18.08 13.87 13.54
C SER A 174 17.37 14.70 12.51
N LEU A 175 16.02 14.67 12.43
CA LEU A 175 15.29 15.35 11.37
C LEU A 175 15.20 16.87 11.64
N ASN A 176 16.02 17.66 10.94
CA ASN A 176 15.98 19.12 11.01
C ASN A 176 15.47 19.71 9.68
N ILE A 177 14.16 19.95 9.59
CA ILE A 177 13.53 20.59 8.44
C ILE A 177 13.26 22.05 8.80
N LYS A 178 13.97 22.99 8.17
CA LYS A 178 13.67 24.42 8.30
C LYS A 178 12.43 24.72 7.46
N ILE A 179 11.34 25.07 8.11
CA ILE A 179 10.11 25.52 7.47
C ILE A 179 10.33 26.96 6.99
N LYS A 180 10.74 27.14 5.72
CA LYS A 180 10.61 28.43 5.05
C LYS A 180 9.17 28.54 4.56
N ASN A 181 8.56 29.72 4.75
CA ASN A 181 7.16 30.05 4.42
C ASN A 181 6.57 29.16 3.32
N ILE A 182 5.71 28.22 3.72
CA ILE A 182 5.03 27.31 2.81
C ILE A 182 3.88 28.09 2.20
N ALA A 183 3.70 27.96 0.88
CA ALA A 183 2.57 28.53 0.17
C ALA A 183 1.27 28.24 0.94
N LYS A 184 0.43 29.27 1.10
CA LYS A 184 -0.88 29.13 1.75
C LYS A 184 -1.60 27.93 1.17
N ILE A 185 -2.07 27.04 2.05
CA ILE A 185 -3.01 25.98 1.64
C ILE A 185 -4.19 26.67 0.99
N GLY A 186 -4.65 26.12 -0.13
CA GLY A 186 -5.83 26.63 -0.83
C GLY A 186 -7.01 26.75 0.14
N ASP A 187 -7.75 27.82 0.03
CA ASP A 187 -8.94 28.09 0.83
C ASP A 187 -9.97 26.95 0.60
N PHE A 188 -10.84 26.72 1.58
CA PHE A 188 -11.91 25.70 1.48
C PHE A 188 -12.77 25.89 0.20
N ARG A 189 -12.85 27.11 -0.30
CA ARG A 189 -13.48 27.46 -1.56
C ARG A 189 -12.75 26.86 -2.77
N ASP A 190 -11.41 26.85 -2.73
CA ASP A 190 -10.57 26.25 -3.77
C ASP A 190 -10.73 24.73 -3.79
N MET A 191 -10.81 24.08 -2.63
CA MET A 191 -11.12 22.65 -2.51
C MET A 191 -12.46 22.29 -3.19
N LYS A 192 -13.51 23.06 -2.90
CA LYS A 192 -14.85 22.84 -3.46
C LYS A 192 -14.88 23.04 -4.98
N ASN A 193 -14.14 24.00 -5.50
CA ASN A 193 -14.05 24.27 -6.92
C ASN A 193 -13.25 23.16 -7.65
N LEU A 194 -12.11 22.74 -7.08
CA LEU A 194 -11.30 21.65 -7.62
C LEU A 194 -12.06 20.32 -7.64
N ALA A 195 -12.78 19.98 -6.56
CA ALA A 195 -13.54 18.73 -6.46
C ALA A 195 -14.61 18.58 -7.56
N LYS A 196 -15.06 19.70 -8.15
CA LYS A 196 -16.06 19.71 -9.25
C LYS A 196 -15.43 19.55 -10.62
N THR A 197 -14.10 19.59 -10.75
CA THR A 197 -13.47 19.50 -12.07
C THR A 197 -13.44 18.05 -12.56
N LYS A 198 -13.76 17.85 -13.84
CA LYS A 198 -13.77 16.52 -14.47
C LYS A 198 -12.39 15.85 -14.40
N SER A 199 -11.30 16.62 -14.53
CA SER A 199 -9.94 16.10 -14.43
C SER A 199 -9.66 15.50 -13.05
N ILE A 200 -10.05 16.18 -11.96
CA ILE A 200 -9.87 15.68 -10.58
C ILE A 200 -10.63 14.36 -10.37
N LEU A 201 -11.88 14.29 -10.84
CA LEU A 201 -12.67 13.06 -10.73
C LEU A 201 -12.01 11.90 -11.49
N LEU A 202 -11.57 12.15 -12.74
CA LEU A 202 -10.92 11.12 -13.56
C LEU A 202 -9.59 10.67 -12.94
N ILE A 203 -8.77 11.58 -12.40
CA ILE A 203 -7.53 11.24 -11.71
C ILE A 203 -7.84 10.41 -10.45
N GLY A 204 -8.85 10.79 -9.66
CA GLY A 204 -9.29 10.02 -8.50
C GLY A 204 -9.68 8.58 -8.87
N LEU A 205 -10.41 8.39 -9.98
CA LEU A 205 -10.79 7.08 -10.50
C LEU A 205 -9.59 6.28 -11.04
N ILE A 206 -8.62 6.94 -11.69
CA ILE A 206 -7.36 6.29 -12.10
C ILE A 206 -6.62 5.78 -10.86
N ILE A 207 -6.53 6.60 -9.81
CA ILE A 207 -5.88 6.19 -8.56
C ILE A 207 -6.64 5.04 -7.90
N LEU A 208 -7.97 5.10 -7.82
CA LEU A 208 -8.81 4.05 -7.25
C LEU A 208 -8.56 2.70 -7.93
N THR A 209 -8.62 2.69 -9.26
CA THR A 209 -8.43 1.46 -10.04
C THR A 209 -6.99 0.92 -9.95
N ALA A 210 -6.00 1.80 -9.92
CA ALA A 210 -4.61 1.43 -9.68
C ALA A 210 -4.38 0.89 -8.25
N TYR A 211 -5.10 1.44 -7.27
CA TYR A 211 -4.98 1.04 -5.88
C TYR A 211 -5.57 -0.34 -5.60
N MET A 212 -6.54 -0.79 -6.41
CA MET A 212 -6.99 -2.19 -6.41
C MET A 212 -5.82 -3.15 -6.67
N GLY A 213 -4.94 -2.83 -7.62
CA GLY A 213 -3.71 -3.60 -7.86
C GLY A 213 -2.77 -3.63 -6.65
N TYR A 214 -2.67 -2.51 -5.91
CA TYR A 214 -1.89 -2.52 -4.67
C TYR A 214 -2.52 -3.39 -3.57
N LYS A 215 -3.84 -3.45 -3.48
CA LYS A 215 -4.55 -4.30 -2.51
C LYS A 215 -4.37 -5.80 -2.80
N ILE A 216 -4.13 -6.19 -4.05
CA ILE A 216 -3.78 -7.57 -4.41
C ILE A 216 -2.47 -8.03 -3.70
N THR A 217 -1.56 -7.11 -3.39
CA THR A 217 -0.34 -7.49 -2.67
C THR A 217 -0.62 -8.05 -1.27
N ASP A 218 -1.82 -7.85 -0.74
CA ASP A 218 -2.25 -8.39 0.56
C ASP A 218 -2.56 -9.90 0.49
N VAL A 219 -2.72 -10.49 -0.70
CA VAL A 219 -3.10 -11.90 -0.89
C VAL A 219 -2.02 -12.77 -1.56
N TYR A 220 -0.87 -12.22 -1.97
CA TYR A 220 0.17 -13.00 -2.65
C TYR A 220 0.75 -14.15 -1.80
N SER A 221 1.02 -13.89 -0.52
CA SER A 221 1.53 -14.94 0.37
C SER A 221 0.49 -16.02 0.64
N LEU A 222 -0.80 -15.66 0.70
CA LEU A 222 -1.88 -16.63 0.84
C LEU A 222 -2.02 -17.49 -0.42
N TYR A 223 -1.98 -16.88 -1.62
CA TYR A 223 -1.99 -17.64 -2.87
C TYR A 223 -0.81 -18.61 -2.97
N ALA A 224 0.37 -18.18 -2.53
CA ALA A 224 1.56 -19.03 -2.50
C ALA A 224 1.39 -20.24 -1.57
N SER A 225 0.75 -20.05 -0.42
CA SER A 225 0.48 -21.14 0.52
C SER A 225 -0.66 -22.05 0.05
N GLU A 226 -1.83 -21.48 -0.28
CA GLU A 226 -3.05 -22.28 -0.54
C GLU A 226 -3.07 -22.92 -1.92
N ILE A 227 -2.54 -22.24 -2.95
CA ILE A 227 -2.65 -22.69 -4.35
C ILE A 227 -1.34 -23.25 -4.88
N MET A 228 -0.20 -22.60 -4.52
CA MET A 228 1.12 -23.10 -4.94
C MET A 228 1.68 -24.15 -3.99
N LEU A 229 1.04 -24.36 -2.84
CA LEU A 229 1.43 -25.32 -1.79
C LEU A 229 2.84 -25.05 -1.22
N PHE A 230 3.25 -23.78 -1.19
CA PHE A 230 4.48 -23.36 -0.52
C PHE A 230 4.29 -23.40 0.99
N ASP A 231 5.34 -23.73 1.71
CA ASP A 231 5.32 -23.63 3.16
C ASP A 231 5.16 -22.16 3.63
N GLU A 232 4.87 -21.95 4.91
CA GLU A 232 4.63 -20.62 5.45
C GLU A 232 5.84 -19.67 5.33
N ILE A 233 7.07 -20.22 5.40
CA ILE A 233 8.29 -19.43 5.24
C ILE A 233 8.47 -19.02 3.78
N GLU A 234 8.28 -19.95 2.84
CA GLU A 234 8.35 -19.65 1.41
C GLU A 234 7.26 -18.66 0.99
N ALA A 235 6.04 -18.86 1.47
CA ALA A 235 4.93 -17.93 1.23
C ALA A 235 5.22 -16.53 1.81
N ALA A 236 5.79 -16.44 3.00
CA ALA A 236 6.20 -15.18 3.59
C ALA A 236 7.35 -14.51 2.81
N ARG A 237 8.29 -15.30 2.27
CA ARG A 237 9.35 -14.79 1.37
C ARG A 237 8.74 -14.15 0.12
N ILE A 238 7.74 -14.78 -0.51
CA ILE A 238 7.03 -14.20 -1.66
C ILE A 238 6.39 -12.85 -1.25
N GLY A 239 5.71 -12.79 -0.11
CA GLY A 239 5.12 -11.56 0.44
C GLY A 239 6.14 -10.45 0.69
N ALA A 240 7.38 -10.80 1.07
CA ALA A 240 8.46 -9.85 1.28
C ALA A 240 9.13 -9.43 -0.04
N TYR A 241 9.50 -10.37 -0.91
CA TYR A 241 10.23 -10.09 -2.15
C TYR A 241 9.44 -9.24 -3.15
N GLN A 242 8.12 -9.42 -3.22
CA GLN A 242 7.30 -8.62 -4.14
C GLN A 242 7.42 -7.10 -3.87
N GLN A 243 7.76 -6.69 -2.65
CA GLN A 243 7.96 -5.27 -2.33
C GLN A 243 9.23 -4.68 -2.98
N TYR A 244 10.24 -5.49 -3.33
CA TYR A 244 11.42 -5.03 -4.07
C TYR A 244 11.10 -4.70 -5.53
N LEU A 245 9.98 -5.18 -6.09
CA LEU A 245 9.55 -4.80 -7.44
C LEU A 245 9.19 -3.30 -7.51
N ARG A 246 8.83 -2.70 -6.38
CA ARG A 246 8.44 -1.28 -6.30
C ARG A 246 9.60 -0.33 -6.65
N PRO A 247 10.79 -0.38 -6.01
CA PRO A 247 11.92 0.45 -6.43
C PRO A 247 12.36 0.15 -7.86
N LEU A 248 12.32 -1.11 -8.32
CA LEU A 248 12.66 -1.47 -9.70
C LEU A 248 11.73 -0.82 -10.70
N ALA A 249 10.42 -0.88 -10.49
CA ALA A 249 9.43 -0.21 -11.33
C ALA A 249 9.62 1.32 -11.31
N CYS A 250 9.85 1.93 -10.15
CA CYS A 250 10.07 3.38 -10.04
C CYS A 250 11.33 3.84 -10.80
N ILE A 251 12.41 3.06 -10.75
CA ILE A 251 13.64 3.35 -11.50
C ILE A 251 13.38 3.24 -13.01
N SER A 252 12.73 2.16 -13.45
CA SER A 252 12.40 1.96 -14.86
C SER A 252 11.56 3.11 -15.42
N ILE A 253 10.57 3.58 -14.66
CA ILE A 253 9.74 4.72 -15.04
C ILE A 253 10.57 6.00 -15.26
N ALA A 254 11.54 6.27 -14.39
CA ALA A 254 12.36 7.47 -14.48
C ALA A 254 13.10 7.61 -15.84
N PHE A 255 13.38 6.48 -16.50
CA PHE A 255 14.00 6.49 -17.83
C PHE A 255 13.01 6.70 -19.00
N PHE A 256 11.72 6.38 -18.81
CA PHE A 256 10.69 6.40 -19.85
C PHE A 256 9.72 7.58 -19.72
N ALA A 257 9.52 8.13 -18.53
CA ALA A 257 8.51 9.14 -18.22
C ALA A 257 8.67 10.43 -19.06
N ASP A 258 9.89 10.85 -19.33
CA ASP A 258 10.15 12.09 -20.09
C ASP A 258 9.91 11.96 -21.60
N LYS A 259 9.79 10.73 -22.13
CA LYS A 259 9.73 10.48 -23.57
C LYS A 259 8.31 10.19 -24.10
N SER A 260 7.44 9.60 -23.28
CA SER A 260 6.18 8.99 -23.76
C SER A 260 4.91 9.68 -23.25
N GLY A 261 5.02 10.69 -22.39
CA GLY A 261 3.89 11.28 -21.67
C GLY A 261 3.36 10.35 -20.56
N ASN A 262 3.16 10.89 -19.38
CA ASN A 262 2.84 10.10 -18.17
C ASN A 262 1.56 9.28 -18.32
N ILE A 263 0.53 9.82 -18.96
CA ILE A 263 -0.75 9.12 -19.14
C ILE A 263 -0.64 7.87 -20.02
N ASN A 264 0.23 7.89 -21.05
CA ASN A 264 0.43 6.72 -21.92
C ASN A 264 1.11 5.57 -21.16
N ILE A 265 2.07 5.89 -20.27
CA ILE A 265 2.74 4.91 -19.42
C ILE A 265 1.73 4.32 -18.42
N ILE A 266 0.85 5.13 -17.84
CA ILE A 266 -0.24 4.68 -16.96
C ILE A 266 -1.16 3.70 -17.69
N ILE A 267 -1.57 4.02 -18.92
CA ILE A 267 -2.39 3.10 -19.76
C ILE A 267 -1.64 1.79 -19.99
N GLY A 268 -0.35 1.85 -20.35
CA GLY A 268 0.50 0.67 -20.50
C GLY A 268 0.60 -0.15 -19.21
N GLY A 269 0.74 0.51 -18.06
CA GLY A 269 0.72 -0.12 -16.75
C GLY A 269 -0.58 -0.88 -16.45
N PHE A 270 -1.75 -0.29 -16.79
CA PHE A 270 -3.04 -0.99 -16.66
C PHE A 270 -3.14 -2.19 -17.61
N VAL A 271 -2.61 -2.10 -18.85
CA VAL A 271 -2.58 -3.25 -19.77
C VAL A 271 -1.72 -4.37 -19.21
N ILE A 272 -0.54 -4.07 -18.69
CA ILE A 272 0.35 -5.04 -18.03
C ILE A 272 -0.38 -5.67 -16.84
N MET A 273 -1.00 -4.87 -15.98
CA MET A 273 -1.76 -5.34 -14.82
C MET A 273 -2.92 -6.24 -15.22
N LEU A 274 -3.64 -5.90 -16.31
CA LEU A 274 -4.73 -6.70 -16.87
C LEU A 274 -4.25 -8.08 -17.34
N ILE A 275 -3.13 -8.14 -18.06
CA ILE A 275 -2.56 -9.40 -18.55
C ILE A 275 -2.26 -10.32 -17.36
N GLY A 276 -1.56 -9.84 -16.35
CA GLY A 276 -1.26 -10.63 -15.17
C GLY A 276 -2.49 -11.03 -14.36
N ALA A 277 -3.49 -10.13 -14.26
CA ALA A 277 -4.77 -10.44 -13.61
C ALA A 277 -5.53 -11.56 -14.34
N ILE A 278 -5.54 -11.57 -15.67
CA ILE A 278 -6.16 -12.64 -16.47
C ILE A 278 -5.45 -13.98 -16.27
N LEU A 279 -4.11 -13.99 -16.19
CA LEU A 279 -3.36 -15.22 -15.93
C LEU A 279 -3.79 -15.88 -14.61
N PHE A 280 -3.90 -15.11 -13.53
CA PHE A 280 -4.40 -15.64 -12.25
C PHE A 280 -5.89 -15.99 -12.30
N ALA A 281 -6.74 -15.14 -12.89
CA ALA A 281 -8.18 -15.35 -12.98
C ALA A 281 -8.54 -16.56 -13.83
N SER A 282 -7.71 -16.95 -14.81
CA SER A 282 -7.92 -18.15 -15.64
C SER A 282 -7.77 -19.47 -14.87
N GLY A 283 -7.10 -19.44 -13.70
CA GLY A 283 -6.85 -20.64 -12.89
C GLY A 283 -5.74 -21.55 -13.40
N ILE A 284 -4.94 -21.09 -14.37
CA ILE A 284 -3.80 -21.87 -14.89
C ILE A 284 -2.56 -21.82 -13.99
N VAL A 285 -2.51 -20.84 -13.05
CA VAL A 285 -1.39 -20.67 -12.13
C VAL A 285 -1.61 -21.57 -10.91
N VAL A 286 -1.06 -22.78 -10.95
CA VAL A 286 -1.27 -23.82 -9.92
C VAL A 286 0.05 -24.44 -9.49
N ALA A 287 0.03 -25.23 -8.41
CA ALA A 287 1.20 -25.96 -7.91
C ALA A 287 1.93 -26.73 -9.02
N GLY A 288 3.25 -26.71 -8.97
CA GLY A 288 4.13 -27.25 -10.01
C GLY A 288 4.50 -26.26 -11.12
N LEU A 289 3.75 -25.17 -11.32
CA LEU A 289 4.03 -24.13 -12.30
C LEU A 289 4.68 -22.88 -11.66
N ASN A 290 5.72 -23.09 -10.85
CA ASN A 290 6.36 -22.03 -10.05
C ASN A 290 6.88 -20.88 -10.91
N SER A 291 7.44 -21.15 -12.08
CA SER A 291 7.92 -20.11 -12.99
C SER A 291 6.77 -19.24 -13.53
N LEU A 292 5.61 -19.85 -13.83
CA LEU A 292 4.42 -19.13 -14.28
C LEU A 292 3.85 -18.27 -13.16
N PHE A 293 3.84 -18.79 -11.92
CA PHE A 293 3.42 -18.01 -10.74
C PHE A 293 4.29 -16.76 -10.55
N ILE A 294 5.62 -16.94 -10.52
CA ILE A 294 6.56 -15.81 -10.35
C ILE A 294 6.42 -14.80 -11.49
N LEU A 295 6.30 -15.27 -12.74
CA LEU A 295 6.09 -14.40 -13.90
C LEU A 295 4.78 -13.61 -13.80
N SER A 296 3.68 -14.27 -13.44
CA SER A 296 2.36 -13.65 -13.31
C SER A 296 2.35 -12.60 -12.18
N LEU A 297 2.96 -12.93 -11.03
CA LEU A 297 3.16 -12.01 -9.92
C LEU A 297 3.98 -10.79 -10.35
N PHE A 298 5.10 -11.02 -11.06
CA PHE A 298 5.96 -9.96 -11.57
C PHE A 298 5.18 -9.03 -12.51
N ILE A 299 4.37 -9.56 -13.42
CA ILE A 299 3.55 -8.79 -14.36
C ILE A 299 2.55 -7.91 -13.61
N VAL A 300 1.76 -8.47 -12.68
CA VAL A 300 0.78 -7.70 -11.88
C VAL A 300 1.46 -6.62 -11.05
N ALA A 301 2.53 -6.99 -10.34
CA ALA A 301 3.23 -6.06 -9.46
C ALA A 301 3.88 -4.90 -10.23
N ASN A 302 4.52 -5.19 -11.38
CA ASN A 302 5.10 -4.13 -12.22
C ASN A 302 4.02 -3.20 -12.76
N GLY A 303 2.93 -3.70 -13.33
CA GLY A 303 1.81 -2.87 -13.78
C GLY A 303 1.33 -1.95 -12.66
N THR A 304 1.10 -2.51 -11.46
CA THR A 304 0.66 -1.77 -10.27
C THR A 304 1.65 -0.66 -9.89
N TYR A 305 2.93 -0.98 -9.76
CA TYR A 305 3.93 -0.01 -9.29
C TYR A 305 4.30 1.03 -10.33
N ILE A 306 4.24 0.71 -11.63
CA ILE A 306 4.34 1.67 -12.73
C ILE A 306 3.27 2.75 -12.59
N ILE A 307 2.01 2.36 -12.44
CA ILE A 307 0.90 3.31 -12.32
C ILE A 307 1.07 4.15 -11.04
N ARG A 308 1.39 3.49 -9.90
CA ARG A 308 1.57 4.16 -8.60
C ARG A 308 2.69 5.21 -8.62
N GLY A 309 3.76 4.98 -9.34
CA GLY A 309 4.86 5.95 -9.48
C GLY A 309 4.46 7.21 -10.22
N LEU A 310 3.41 7.16 -11.05
CA LEU A 310 3.06 8.23 -11.97
C LEU A 310 1.72 8.90 -11.73
N TYR A 311 0.76 8.31 -11.00
CA TYR A 311 -0.60 8.81 -10.98
C TYR A 311 -0.75 10.22 -10.38
N PHE A 312 0.16 10.68 -9.52
CA PHE A 312 0.14 12.07 -9.08
C PHE A 312 0.79 13.03 -10.07
N SER A 313 1.65 12.56 -10.98
CA SER A 313 2.30 13.40 -11.97
C SER A 313 1.32 13.96 -13.00
N ILE A 314 0.20 13.24 -13.27
CA ILE A 314 -0.82 13.67 -14.22
C ILE A 314 -1.74 14.79 -13.70
N LEU A 315 -1.59 15.24 -12.45
CA LEU A 315 -2.30 16.43 -11.95
C LEU A 315 -1.99 17.66 -12.80
N ARG A 316 -0.73 17.84 -13.16
CA ARG A 316 -0.30 18.92 -14.05
C ARG A 316 -0.93 18.81 -15.43
N ASP A 317 -0.96 17.60 -16.00
CA ASP A 317 -1.58 17.32 -17.30
C ASP A 317 -3.10 17.57 -17.27
N GLY A 318 -3.73 17.44 -16.10
CA GLY A 318 -5.13 17.76 -15.84
C GLY A 318 -5.42 19.26 -15.65
N GLY A 319 -4.42 20.13 -15.89
CA GLY A 319 -4.58 21.59 -15.77
C GLY A 319 -4.60 22.11 -14.32
N ILE A 320 -4.13 21.32 -13.34
CA ILE A 320 -4.12 21.72 -11.95
C ILE A 320 -2.88 22.59 -11.66
N PRO A 321 -3.08 23.85 -11.19
CA PRO A 321 -1.97 24.75 -10.86
C PRO A 321 -1.09 24.17 -9.74
N LEU A 322 0.20 24.41 -9.82
CA LEU A 322 1.18 23.94 -8.84
C LEU A 322 0.87 24.43 -7.41
N SER A 323 0.31 25.64 -7.29
CA SER A 323 -0.13 26.22 -6.02
C SER A 323 -1.26 25.47 -5.34
N LEU A 324 -2.06 24.71 -6.09
CA LEU A 324 -3.20 23.92 -5.61
C LEU A 324 -2.93 22.41 -5.62
N SER A 325 -1.71 21.98 -5.97
CA SER A 325 -1.37 20.56 -6.09
C SER A 325 -1.56 19.79 -4.78
N GLY A 326 -1.22 20.38 -3.64
CA GLY A 326 -1.43 19.75 -2.32
C GLY A 326 -2.91 19.50 -2.03
N THR A 327 -3.76 20.49 -2.27
CA THR A 327 -5.22 20.38 -2.14
C THR A 327 -5.79 19.34 -3.10
N ALA A 328 -5.33 19.35 -4.36
CA ALA A 328 -5.74 18.37 -5.36
C ALA A 328 -5.35 16.95 -4.97
N ILE A 329 -4.11 16.74 -4.47
CA ILE A 329 -3.65 15.44 -3.94
C ILE A 329 -4.57 14.96 -2.80
N GLY A 330 -4.94 15.84 -1.88
CA GLY A 330 -5.88 15.49 -0.82
C GLY A 330 -7.22 14.98 -1.38
N ILE A 331 -7.83 15.71 -2.32
CA ILE A 331 -9.13 15.37 -2.91
C ILE A 331 -9.05 14.05 -3.69
N VAL A 332 -8.06 13.89 -4.57
CA VAL A 332 -7.92 12.65 -5.35
C VAL A 332 -7.57 11.45 -4.47
N SER A 333 -6.89 11.67 -3.33
CA SER A 333 -6.60 10.61 -2.36
C SER A 333 -7.84 10.10 -1.64
N ILE A 334 -8.80 10.99 -1.33
CA ILE A 334 -10.09 10.61 -0.76
C ILE A 334 -10.82 9.62 -1.67
N ILE A 335 -10.85 9.87 -2.99
CA ILE A 335 -11.47 8.96 -3.96
C ILE A 335 -10.57 7.72 -4.16
N GLY A 336 -9.29 7.96 -4.40
CA GLY A 336 -8.34 6.95 -4.86
C GLY A 336 -8.00 5.86 -3.84
N TYR A 337 -8.09 6.17 -2.55
CA TYR A 337 -7.75 5.20 -1.48
C TYR A 337 -8.99 4.56 -0.83
N THR A 338 -10.18 4.75 -1.39
CA THR A 338 -11.39 4.03 -0.95
C THR A 338 -11.27 2.49 -1.00
N PRO A 339 -10.42 1.87 -1.87
CA PRO A 339 -10.21 0.42 -1.79
C PRO A 339 -9.65 -0.08 -0.45
N ASP A 340 -9.04 0.78 0.38
CA ASP A 340 -8.68 0.41 1.75
C ASP A 340 -9.91 0.01 2.59
N ILE A 341 -11.10 0.52 2.24
CA ILE A 341 -12.34 0.25 2.95
C ILE A 341 -12.99 -1.05 2.46
N PHE A 342 -13.04 -1.28 1.15
CA PHE A 342 -13.88 -2.36 0.60
C PHE A 342 -13.12 -3.52 -0.06
N ALA A 343 -11.89 -3.28 -0.57
CA ALA A 343 -11.22 -4.31 -1.38
C ALA A 343 -10.83 -5.54 -0.56
N THR A 344 -10.24 -5.35 0.62
CA THR A 344 -9.76 -6.46 1.43
C THR A 344 -10.91 -7.31 2.02
N PRO A 345 -12.02 -6.71 2.54
CA PRO A 345 -13.19 -7.50 2.91
C PRO A 345 -13.80 -8.27 1.72
N LEU A 346 -13.86 -7.66 0.54
CA LEU A 346 -14.35 -8.31 -0.67
C LEU A 346 -13.49 -9.53 -1.05
N TYR A 347 -12.16 -9.38 -0.98
CA TYR A 347 -11.23 -10.47 -1.25
C TYR A 347 -11.38 -11.59 -0.21
N GLY A 348 -11.47 -11.25 1.07
CA GLY A 348 -11.72 -12.21 2.13
C GLY A 348 -13.02 -12.96 1.95
N PHE A 349 -14.10 -12.27 1.62
CA PHE A 349 -15.40 -12.88 1.32
C PHE A 349 -15.30 -13.91 0.18
N PHE A 350 -14.62 -13.57 -0.92
CA PHE A 350 -14.45 -14.53 -2.02
C PHE A 350 -13.65 -15.76 -1.61
N ILE A 351 -12.54 -15.57 -0.90
CA ILE A 351 -11.66 -16.67 -0.50
C ILE A 351 -12.36 -17.59 0.51
N ASP A 352 -13.07 -17.03 1.49
CA ASP A 352 -13.76 -17.82 2.52
C ASP A 352 -15.05 -18.50 2.00
N THR A 353 -15.70 -17.93 0.95
CA THR A 353 -16.96 -18.47 0.42
C THR A 353 -16.72 -19.53 -0.65
N TYR A 354 -15.69 -19.38 -1.48
CA TYR A 354 -15.43 -20.26 -2.62
C TYR A 354 -14.15 -21.06 -2.39
N GLU A 355 -14.29 -22.36 -2.21
CA GLU A 355 -13.19 -23.25 -1.92
C GLU A 355 -12.09 -23.28 -3.01
N GLY A 356 -10.87 -23.45 -2.57
CA GLY A 356 -9.70 -23.63 -3.42
C GLY A 356 -9.43 -22.44 -4.34
N ILE A 357 -9.05 -22.74 -5.59
CA ILE A 357 -8.63 -21.70 -6.54
C ILE A 357 -9.74 -20.71 -6.94
N LYS A 358 -11.02 -21.09 -6.81
CA LYS A 358 -12.16 -20.27 -7.26
C LYS A 358 -12.23 -18.94 -6.52
N GLY A 359 -12.02 -18.92 -5.20
CA GLY A 359 -11.97 -17.70 -4.41
C GLY A 359 -10.90 -16.73 -4.93
N HIS A 360 -9.71 -17.26 -5.18
CA HIS A 360 -8.61 -16.50 -5.75
C HIS A 360 -8.88 -16.01 -7.18
N GLN A 361 -9.49 -16.86 -8.04
CA GLN A 361 -9.89 -16.44 -9.39
C GLN A 361 -10.81 -15.21 -9.36
N LEU A 362 -11.81 -15.19 -8.46
CA LEU A 362 -12.72 -14.04 -8.29
C LEU A 362 -11.98 -12.78 -7.82
N VAL A 363 -11.02 -12.92 -6.91
CA VAL A 363 -10.15 -11.81 -6.48
C VAL A 363 -9.42 -11.20 -7.68
N TYR A 364 -8.78 -12.03 -8.52
CA TYR A 364 -8.05 -11.52 -9.69
C TYR A 364 -8.99 -11.08 -10.83
N LEU A 365 -10.20 -11.61 -10.92
CA LEU A 365 -11.22 -11.11 -11.84
C LEU A 365 -11.62 -9.67 -11.48
N THR A 366 -11.77 -9.35 -10.18
CA THR A 366 -12.01 -7.94 -9.77
C THR A 366 -10.86 -7.02 -10.17
N LEU A 367 -9.61 -7.51 -10.12
CA LEU A 367 -8.46 -6.76 -10.58
C LEU A 367 -8.49 -6.56 -12.11
N ALA A 368 -8.85 -7.60 -12.88
CA ALA A 368 -8.98 -7.50 -14.33
C ALA A 368 -10.05 -6.46 -14.73
N LEU A 369 -11.23 -6.51 -14.10
CA LEU A 369 -12.29 -5.53 -14.30
C LEU A 369 -11.83 -4.11 -13.91
N SER A 370 -11.16 -3.98 -12.78
CA SER A 370 -10.59 -2.70 -12.33
C SER A 370 -9.56 -2.15 -13.32
N SER A 371 -8.74 -3.03 -13.91
CA SER A 371 -7.76 -2.64 -14.93
C SER A 371 -8.42 -2.14 -16.21
N LEU A 372 -9.49 -2.79 -16.65
CA LEU A 372 -10.28 -2.34 -17.82
C LEU A 372 -10.91 -0.96 -17.57
N VAL A 373 -11.48 -0.75 -16.38
CA VAL A 373 -12.01 0.56 -15.98
C VAL A 373 -10.88 1.60 -15.96
N GLY A 374 -9.70 1.24 -15.42
CA GLY A 374 -8.52 2.10 -15.38
C GLY A 374 -8.04 2.52 -16.77
N ILE A 375 -8.01 1.59 -17.73
CA ILE A 375 -7.70 1.89 -19.15
C ILE A 375 -8.72 2.89 -19.71
N TYR A 376 -10.01 2.59 -19.56
CA TYR A 376 -11.08 3.44 -20.07
C TYR A 376 -11.03 4.86 -19.50
N VAL A 377 -10.88 4.99 -18.17
CA VAL A 377 -10.80 6.29 -17.49
C VAL A 377 -9.55 7.06 -17.92
N SER A 378 -8.42 6.37 -18.08
CA SER A 378 -7.17 6.98 -18.54
C SER A 378 -7.26 7.49 -19.97
N LEU A 379 -7.91 6.74 -20.87
CA LEU A 379 -8.18 7.19 -22.26
C LEU A 379 -9.12 8.40 -22.27
N LYS A 380 -10.15 8.40 -21.41
CA LYS A 380 -11.07 9.54 -21.26
C LYS A 380 -10.36 10.78 -20.73
N PHE A 381 -9.45 10.61 -19.75
CA PHE A 381 -8.60 11.69 -19.24
C PHE A 381 -7.69 12.25 -20.31
N LYS A 382 -7.03 11.38 -21.09
CA LYS A 382 -6.17 11.76 -22.23
C LYS A 382 -6.95 12.60 -23.24
N LYS A 383 -8.14 12.14 -23.64
CA LYS A 383 -9.00 12.87 -24.59
C LYS A 383 -9.47 14.22 -24.07
N LEU A 384 -9.85 14.30 -22.76
CA LEU A 384 -10.32 15.53 -22.13
C LEU A 384 -9.25 16.62 -22.13
N ASN A 385 -8.00 16.23 -21.87
CA ASN A 385 -6.87 17.17 -21.74
C ASN A 385 -6.02 17.30 -23.01
N LYS A 386 -6.46 16.71 -24.13
CA LYS A 386 -5.80 16.77 -25.46
C LYS A 386 -4.32 16.32 -25.42
N LEU A 387 -4.03 15.27 -24.66
CA LEU A 387 -2.69 14.71 -24.46
C LEU A 387 -2.33 13.64 -25.51
#